data_c67a349ec74eb0c3aed2546b5f6e138a
#
_entry.id   c67a349ec74eb0c3aed2546b5f6e138a
#
_cell.length_a   1.000
_cell.length_b   1.000
_cell.length_c   1.000
_cell.angle_alpha   90.00
_cell.angle_beta   90.00
_cell.angle_gamma   90.00
#
_symmetry.space_group_name_H-M   'P 1'
#
loop_
_entity.id
_entity.type
_entity.pdbx_description
1 polymer ?
#
loop_
_entity_poly.entity_id
_entity_poly.type
_entity_poly.pdbx_seq_one_letter_code
_entity_poly.pdbx_strand_id
1 'polypeptide(L)'
;VSHYVTENSPLDKEAVKRGTSVYLVDRVIPMLPHKLSNGICSLNQGEDRLALSCIMKINEKGEIVDHQVKETLINVDRRMTYTAVNDIITNKDEATIKQYEDFVPMFNLMAELSKILRDKRYKRGAIDFDFPECKIKLDEKGYPISIEPYDRNAATKIIEDFMLAANETIAEFFYWQQVPFVYRNHEKPDSDRM
;
A
#
# COMPACT_ATOMS: atom_id res chain seq x y z
N VAL A 1 14.89 -5.03 -2.32
CA VAL A 1 15.73 -3.88 -2.71
C VAL A 1 17.15 -4.06 -2.19
N SER A 2 17.35 -4.26 -0.88
CA SER A 2 18.68 -4.39 -0.24
C SER A 2 19.57 -5.52 -0.82
N HIS A 3 18.98 -6.53 -1.43
CA HIS A 3 19.71 -7.56 -2.16
C HIS A 3 20.51 -6.99 -3.36
N TYR A 4 19.95 -6.00 -4.04
CA TYR A 4 20.55 -5.38 -5.24
C TYR A 4 21.30 -4.09 -4.93
N VAL A 5 20.96 -3.42 -3.84
CA VAL A 5 21.57 -2.17 -3.39
C VAL A 5 22.36 -2.47 -2.13
N THR A 6 23.62 -2.86 -2.33
CA THR A 6 24.51 -3.20 -1.22
C THR A 6 25.05 -1.95 -0.57
N GLU A 7 25.25 -2.01 0.75
CA GLU A 7 25.77 -0.89 1.56
C GLU A 7 27.07 -0.35 0.98
N ASN A 8 27.22 0.97 0.98
CA ASN A 8 28.37 1.73 0.46
C ASN A 8 28.63 1.59 -1.06
N SER A 9 27.78 0.89 -1.81
CA SER A 9 27.86 0.87 -3.28
C SER A 9 27.62 2.28 -3.87
N PRO A 10 28.02 2.53 -5.13
CA PRO A 10 27.70 3.79 -5.80
C PRO A 10 26.21 4.10 -5.82
N LEU A 11 25.38 3.05 -5.96
CA LEU A 11 23.93 3.16 -6.00
C LEU A 11 23.35 3.50 -4.64
N ASP A 12 23.88 2.91 -3.56
CA ASP A 12 23.50 3.23 -2.20
C ASP A 12 23.84 4.68 -1.84
N LYS A 13 25.07 5.11 -2.15
CA LYS A 13 25.50 6.49 -1.94
C LYS A 13 24.62 7.52 -2.65
N GLU A 14 24.20 7.23 -3.88
CA GLU A 14 23.28 8.10 -4.62
C GLU A 14 21.87 8.08 -4.00
N ALA A 15 21.38 6.91 -3.58
CA ALA A 15 20.10 6.78 -2.91
C ALA A 15 20.05 7.55 -1.58
N VAL A 16 21.11 7.45 -0.76
CA VAL A 16 21.28 8.22 0.49
C VAL A 16 21.26 9.73 0.22
N LYS A 17 21.96 10.17 -0.83
CA LYS A 17 21.99 11.58 -1.22
C LYS A 17 20.61 12.10 -1.65
N ARG A 18 19.83 11.28 -2.37
CA ARG A 18 18.45 11.62 -2.78
C ARG A 18 17.47 11.60 -1.63
N GLY A 19 17.63 10.65 -0.71
CA GLY A 19 16.80 10.45 0.49
C GLY A 19 15.39 9.94 0.23
N THR A 20 14.77 10.32 -0.89
CA THR A 20 13.42 9.93 -1.28
C THR A 20 13.20 10.00 -2.79
N SER A 21 12.12 9.43 -3.29
CA SER A 21 11.61 9.73 -4.62
C SER A 21 10.74 10.99 -4.57
N VAL A 22 10.86 11.84 -5.60
CA VAL A 22 10.11 13.10 -5.70
C VAL A 22 9.01 12.94 -6.74
N TYR A 23 7.76 13.13 -6.32
CA TYR A 23 6.58 13.01 -7.18
C TYR A 23 6.16 14.41 -7.64
N LEU A 24 6.41 14.70 -8.92
CA LEU A 24 5.91 15.89 -9.59
C LEU A 24 4.57 15.60 -10.25
N VAL A 25 3.90 16.63 -10.74
CA VAL A 25 2.56 16.49 -11.33
C VAL A 25 2.57 15.57 -12.56
N ASP A 26 3.64 15.65 -13.36
CA ASP A 26 3.79 14.95 -14.65
C ASP A 26 4.76 13.76 -14.60
N ARG A 27 5.62 13.69 -13.59
CA ARG A 27 6.70 12.69 -13.54
C ARG A 27 7.16 12.36 -12.13
N VAL A 28 7.87 11.26 -12.01
CA VAL A 28 8.56 10.87 -10.77
C VAL A 28 10.07 10.93 -11.00
N ILE A 29 10.79 11.59 -10.09
CA ILE A 29 12.25 11.53 -10.00
C ILE A 29 12.55 10.44 -8.96
N PRO A 30 12.94 9.23 -9.36
CA PRO A 30 13.05 8.11 -8.44
C PRO A 30 14.33 8.19 -7.60
N MET A 31 14.26 7.73 -6.35
CA MET A 31 15.43 7.54 -5.49
C MET A 31 16.36 6.44 -6.04
N LEU A 32 15.78 5.39 -6.58
CA LEU A 32 16.49 4.28 -7.22
C LEU A 32 16.18 4.24 -8.72
N PRO A 33 17.10 3.75 -9.58
CA PRO A 33 16.87 3.63 -11.01
C PRO A 33 15.60 2.84 -11.35
N HIS A 34 14.92 3.22 -12.43
CA HIS A 34 13.70 2.55 -12.90
C HIS A 34 13.86 1.04 -13.13
N LYS A 35 15.06 0.58 -13.54
CA LYS A 35 15.35 -0.87 -13.65
C LYS A 35 15.16 -1.63 -12.33
N LEU A 36 15.37 -0.97 -11.20
CA LEU A 36 15.10 -1.54 -9.88
C LEU A 36 13.66 -1.24 -9.45
N SER A 37 13.29 0.04 -9.34
CA SER A 37 12.02 0.46 -8.75
C SER A 37 10.79 -0.01 -9.54
N ASN A 38 10.86 -0.04 -10.87
CA ASN A 38 9.75 -0.45 -11.75
C ASN A 38 9.98 -1.83 -12.38
N GLY A 39 11.21 -2.35 -12.32
CA GLY A 39 11.61 -3.63 -12.88
C GLY A 39 11.73 -4.71 -11.82
N ILE A 40 12.97 -5.08 -11.48
CA ILE A 40 13.30 -6.26 -10.64
C ILE A 40 12.66 -6.20 -9.25
N CYS A 41 12.54 -5.01 -8.65
CA CYS A 41 11.95 -4.84 -7.31
C CYS A 41 10.45 -4.55 -7.33
N SER A 42 9.82 -4.47 -8.52
CA SER A 42 8.38 -4.29 -8.66
C SER A 42 7.68 -5.65 -8.76
N LEU A 43 6.55 -5.80 -8.07
CA LEU A 43 5.72 -7.00 -8.11
C LEU A 43 4.87 -7.00 -9.39
N ASN A 44 5.52 -7.19 -10.54
CA ASN A 44 4.87 -7.18 -11.84
C ASN A 44 4.04 -8.44 -12.06
N GLN A 45 2.95 -8.31 -12.81
CA GLN A 45 2.07 -9.42 -13.14
C GLN A 45 2.80 -10.48 -13.97
N GLY A 46 2.62 -11.75 -13.61
CA GLY A 46 3.15 -12.91 -14.34
C GLY A 46 4.67 -13.11 -14.21
N GLU A 47 5.32 -12.37 -13.32
CA GLU A 47 6.75 -12.47 -13.11
C GLU A 47 7.08 -12.94 -11.69
N ASP A 48 8.01 -13.89 -11.57
CA ASP A 48 8.50 -14.33 -10.28
C ASP A 48 9.33 -13.24 -9.61
N ARG A 49 9.01 -12.95 -8.34
CA ARG A 49 9.68 -11.90 -7.57
C ARG A 49 10.01 -12.37 -6.16
N LEU A 50 11.24 -12.08 -5.75
CA LEU A 50 11.65 -12.25 -4.36
C LEU A 50 11.00 -11.18 -3.50
N ALA A 51 10.36 -11.60 -2.42
CA ALA A 51 9.68 -10.70 -1.48
C ALA A 51 9.94 -11.10 -0.03
N LEU A 52 9.78 -10.14 0.88
CA LEU A 52 9.54 -10.38 2.29
C LEU A 52 8.04 -10.34 2.52
N SER A 53 7.46 -11.45 2.99
CA SER A 53 6.03 -11.58 3.19
C SER A 53 5.70 -11.68 4.67
N CYS A 54 4.68 -10.92 5.07
CA CYS A 54 4.03 -11.05 6.37
C CYS A 54 2.71 -11.79 6.17
N ILE A 55 2.64 -13.04 6.62
CA ILE A 55 1.45 -13.89 6.52
C ILE A 55 0.75 -13.84 7.86
N MET A 56 -0.51 -13.41 7.88
CA MET A 56 -1.27 -13.19 9.11
C MET A 56 -2.55 -14.03 9.12
N LYS A 57 -2.85 -14.65 10.27
CA LYS A 57 -4.17 -15.21 10.55
C LYS A 57 -4.96 -14.20 11.38
N ILE A 58 -6.08 -13.76 10.85
CA ILE A 58 -6.93 -12.74 11.46
C ILE A 58 -8.29 -13.39 11.79
N ASN A 59 -8.76 -13.23 13.02
CA ASN A 59 -10.06 -13.73 13.43
C ASN A 59 -11.20 -12.74 13.10
N GLU A 60 -12.44 -13.14 13.33
CA GLU A 60 -13.65 -12.34 13.09
C GLU A 60 -13.71 -11.01 13.87
N LYS A 61 -12.90 -10.88 14.92
CA LYS A 61 -12.77 -9.62 15.70
C LYS A 61 -11.67 -8.70 15.14
N GLY A 62 -10.99 -9.10 14.07
CA GLY A 62 -9.85 -8.37 13.51
C GLY A 62 -8.56 -8.50 14.33
N GLU A 63 -8.47 -9.51 15.22
CA GLU A 63 -7.25 -9.77 15.99
C GLU A 63 -6.32 -10.69 15.20
N ILE A 64 -5.03 -10.35 15.18
CA ILE A 64 -4.00 -11.18 14.57
C ILE A 64 -3.66 -12.27 15.58
N VAL A 65 -4.11 -13.50 15.31
CA VAL A 65 -3.93 -14.66 16.20
C VAL A 65 -2.65 -15.44 15.90
N ASP A 66 -2.10 -15.28 14.73
CA ASP A 66 -0.84 -15.89 14.31
C ASP A 66 -0.24 -15.08 13.16
N HIS A 67 1.08 -15.04 13.07
CA HIS A 67 1.77 -14.41 11.93
C HIS A 67 3.13 -15.05 11.66
N GLN A 68 3.58 -14.93 10.43
CA GLN A 68 4.88 -15.40 9.98
C GLN A 68 5.52 -14.37 9.07
N VAL A 69 6.80 -14.06 9.30
CA VAL A 69 7.60 -13.22 8.41
C VAL A 69 8.59 -14.13 7.68
N LYS A 70 8.50 -14.18 6.36
CA LYS A 70 9.30 -15.10 5.53
C LYS A 70 9.84 -14.45 4.28
N GLU A 71 11.00 -14.91 3.85
CA GLU A 71 11.44 -14.72 2.47
C GLU A 71 10.61 -15.64 1.57
N THR A 72 10.09 -15.09 0.50
CA THR A 72 9.18 -15.79 -0.40
C THR A 72 9.50 -15.51 -1.86
N LEU A 73 9.14 -16.44 -2.72
CA LEU A 73 9.02 -16.23 -4.15
C LEU A 73 7.53 -16.07 -4.46
N ILE A 74 7.15 -14.93 -5.03
CA ILE A 74 5.75 -14.65 -5.36
C ILE A 74 5.61 -14.39 -6.86
N ASN A 75 4.45 -14.73 -7.40
CA ASN A 75 4.03 -14.39 -8.75
C ASN A 75 2.63 -13.74 -8.66
N VAL A 76 2.48 -12.56 -9.23
CA VAL A 76 1.23 -11.80 -9.18
C VAL A 76 0.36 -12.20 -10.37
N ASP A 77 -0.79 -12.81 -10.11
CA ASP A 77 -1.70 -13.28 -11.16
C ASP A 77 -2.26 -12.11 -11.99
N ARG A 78 -2.63 -11.01 -11.33
CA ARG A 78 -3.23 -9.86 -11.99
C ARG A 78 -2.88 -8.54 -11.32
N ARG A 79 -2.45 -7.56 -12.12
CA ARG A 79 -2.31 -6.18 -11.67
C ARG A 79 -3.63 -5.45 -11.82
N MET A 80 -4.32 -5.24 -10.69
CA MET A 80 -5.61 -4.54 -10.63
C MET A 80 -5.43 -3.03 -10.46
N THR A 81 -6.46 -2.28 -10.85
CA THR A 81 -6.56 -0.84 -10.56
C THR A 81 -7.61 -0.58 -9.48
N TYR A 82 -7.47 0.51 -8.74
CA TYR A 82 -8.47 0.92 -7.74
C TYR A 82 -9.85 1.14 -8.37
N THR A 83 -9.88 1.72 -9.58
CA THR A 83 -11.13 1.92 -10.33
C THR A 83 -11.84 0.61 -10.60
N ALA A 84 -11.14 -0.37 -11.22
CA ALA A 84 -11.75 -1.65 -11.55
C ALA A 84 -12.24 -2.41 -10.31
N VAL A 85 -11.46 -2.41 -9.22
CA VAL A 85 -11.88 -3.06 -7.97
C VAL A 85 -13.07 -2.34 -7.34
N ASN A 86 -13.11 -1.00 -7.36
CA ASN A 86 -14.25 -0.24 -6.88
C ASN A 86 -15.50 -0.46 -7.73
N ASP A 87 -15.36 -0.58 -9.05
CA ASP A 87 -16.46 -0.91 -9.96
C ASP A 87 -17.06 -2.28 -9.66
N ILE A 88 -16.21 -3.26 -9.28
CA ILE A 88 -16.67 -4.59 -8.86
C ILE A 88 -17.38 -4.52 -7.50
N ILE A 89 -16.76 -3.90 -6.50
CA ILE A 89 -17.22 -3.99 -5.09
C ILE A 89 -18.41 -3.05 -4.85
N THR A 90 -18.31 -1.80 -5.33
CA THR A 90 -19.26 -0.73 -5.01
C THR A 90 -20.28 -0.51 -6.11
N ASN A 91 -19.81 -0.28 -7.34
CA ASN A 91 -20.67 0.11 -8.46
C ASN A 91 -21.41 -1.08 -9.07
N LYS A 92 -20.94 -2.31 -8.82
CA LYS A 92 -21.50 -3.55 -9.36
C LYS A 92 -21.60 -3.55 -10.88
N ASP A 93 -20.57 -3.00 -11.56
CA ASP A 93 -20.51 -2.94 -13.01
C ASP A 93 -20.39 -4.35 -13.61
N GLU A 94 -21.42 -4.76 -14.34
CA GLU A 94 -21.50 -6.11 -14.89
C GLU A 94 -20.38 -6.44 -15.87
N ALA A 95 -19.94 -5.47 -16.67
CA ALA A 95 -18.87 -5.66 -17.64
C ALA A 95 -17.54 -5.93 -16.95
N THR A 96 -17.21 -5.13 -15.93
CA THR A 96 -15.98 -5.30 -15.13
C THR A 96 -16.03 -6.58 -14.29
N ILE A 97 -17.19 -6.92 -13.70
CA ILE A 97 -17.40 -8.19 -12.98
C ILE A 97 -17.12 -9.37 -13.89
N LYS A 98 -17.67 -9.38 -15.11
CA LYS A 98 -17.45 -10.46 -16.07
C LYS A 98 -15.99 -10.56 -16.52
N GLN A 99 -15.31 -9.42 -16.68
CA GLN A 99 -13.90 -9.37 -17.08
C GLN A 99 -12.99 -9.99 -16.01
N TYR A 100 -13.34 -9.88 -14.73
CA TYR A 100 -12.53 -10.29 -13.59
C TYR A 100 -13.25 -11.31 -12.71
N GLU A 101 -14.14 -12.13 -13.27
CA GLU A 101 -15.02 -13.04 -12.53
C GLU A 101 -14.29 -13.95 -11.55
N ASP A 102 -13.11 -14.46 -11.92
CA ASP A 102 -12.28 -15.34 -11.08
C ASP A 102 -11.80 -14.66 -9.78
N PHE A 103 -11.68 -13.34 -9.79
CA PHE A 103 -11.17 -12.57 -8.64
C PHE A 103 -12.28 -11.95 -7.78
N VAL A 104 -13.53 -11.92 -8.25
CA VAL A 104 -14.66 -11.31 -7.55
C VAL A 104 -14.86 -11.87 -6.14
N PRO A 105 -14.83 -13.21 -5.92
CA PRO A 105 -14.96 -13.75 -4.56
C PRO A 105 -13.88 -13.25 -3.61
N MET A 106 -12.63 -13.18 -4.07
CA MET A 106 -11.51 -12.68 -3.29
C MET A 106 -11.71 -11.20 -2.92
N PHE A 107 -12.12 -10.34 -3.86
CA PHE A 107 -12.36 -8.92 -3.58
C PHE A 107 -13.47 -8.68 -2.56
N ASN A 108 -14.51 -9.50 -2.58
CA ASN A 108 -15.57 -9.44 -1.58
C ASN A 108 -15.04 -9.80 -0.18
N LEU A 109 -14.22 -10.84 -0.05
CA LEU A 109 -13.56 -11.22 1.21
C LEU A 109 -12.58 -10.14 1.68
N MET A 110 -11.82 -9.52 0.77
CA MET A 110 -10.94 -8.41 1.09
C MET A 110 -11.74 -7.20 1.62
N ALA A 111 -12.88 -6.88 1.04
CA ALA A 111 -13.74 -5.80 1.50
C ALA A 111 -14.32 -6.09 2.91
N GLU A 112 -14.73 -7.32 3.16
CA GLU A 112 -15.20 -7.78 4.48
C GLU A 112 -14.09 -7.65 5.53
N LEU A 113 -12.91 -8.19 5.25
CA LEU A 113 -11.75 -8.09 6.15
C LEU A 113 -11.34 -6.63 6.41
N SER A 114 -11.31 -5.79 5.39
CA SER A 114 -11.05 -4.35 5.52
C SER A 114 -12.02 -3.68 6.49
N LYS A 115 -13.32 -4.00 6.38
CA LYS A 115 -14.33 -3.50 7.30
C LYS A 115 -14.06 -3.93 8.74
N ILE A 116 -13.76 -5.21 8.97
CA ILE A 116 -13.44 -5.75 10.31
C ILE A 116 -12.24 -5.01 10.92
N LEU A 117 -11.16 -4.84 10.16
CA LEU A 117 -9.94 -4.15 10.59
C LEU A 117 -10.23 -2.68 10.92
N ARG A 118 -11.01 -2.01 10.08
CA ARG A 118 -11.41 -0.61 10.28
C ARG A 118 -12.30 -0.42 11.50
N ASP A 119 -13.31 -1.27 11.68
CA ASP A 119 -14.19 -1.25 12.85
C ASP A 119 -13.40 -1.44 14.16
N LYS A 120 -12.40 -2.34 14.15
CA LYS A 120 -11.46 -2.51 15.28
C LYS A 120 -10.67 -1.24 15.55
N ARG A 121 -10.15 -0.60 14.49
CA ARG A 121 -9.37 0.64 14.59
C ARG A 121 -10.21 1.79 15.16
N TYR A 122 -11.46 1.94 14.72
CA TYR A 122 -12.39 2.94 15.28
C TYR A 122 -12.72 2.69 16.75
N LYS A 123 -12.93 1.43 17.13
CA LYS A 123 -13.15 1.07 18.56
C LYS A 123 -11.92 1.39 19.43
N ARG A 124 -10.72 1.37 18.85
CA ARG A 124 -9.46 1.78 19.51
C ARG A 124 -9.31 3.30 19.63
N GLY A 125 -10.18 4.10 18.99
CA GLY A 125 -10.17 5.56 19.03
C GLY A 125 -9.50 6.21 17.83
N ALA A 126 -9.33 5.50 16.71
CA ALA A 126 -8.82 6.12 15.48
C ALA A 126 -9.83 7.13 14.93
N ILE A 127 -9.31 8.29 14.51
CA ILE A 127 -10.08 9.32 13.82
C ILE A 127 -9.74 9.24 12.34
N ASP A 128 -10.76 9.18 11.49
CA ASP A 128 -10.57 9.20 10.03
C ASP A 128 -10.74 10.65 9.54
N PHE A 129 -9.61 11.30 9.24
CA PHE A 129 -9.61 12.62 8.63
C PHE A 129 -9.72 12.45 7.12
N ASP A 130 -10.86 12.78 6.55
CA ASP A 130 -11.08 12.78 5.11
C ASP A 130 -10.67 14.14 4.52
N PHE A 131 -9.37 14.39 4.45
CA PHE A 131 -8.86 15.58 3.77
C PHE A 131 -8.87 15.34 2.26
N PRO A 132 -9.49 16.22 1.47
CA PRO A 132 -9.50 16.10 0.03
C PRO A 132 -8.08 16.31 -0.52
N GLU A 133 -7.52 15.27 -1.14
CA GLU A 133 -6.33 15.38 -1.96
C GLU A 133 -6.69 15.85 -3.36
N CYS A 134 -5.84 16.64 -3.99
CA CYS A 134 -6.07 17.15 -5.32
C CYS A 134 -5.32 16.34 -6.38
N LYS A 135 -6.04 15.97 -7.44
CA LYS A 135 -5.46 15.40 -8.67
C LYS A 135 -5.46 16.47 -9.75
N ILE A 136 -4.28 16.83 -10.24
CA ILE A 136 -4.11 17.79 -11.32
C ILE A 136 -4.07 17.02 -12.63
N LYS A 137 -4.97 17.34 -13.57
CA LYS A 137 -4.92 16.82 -14.94
C LYS A 137 -4.15 17.80 -15.83
N LEU A 138 -3.26 17.26 -16.63
CA LEU A 138 -2.44 18.03 -17.58
C LEU A 138 -2.88 17.74 -19.02
N ASP A 139 -2.68 18.73 -19.91
CA ASP A 139 -2.78 18.53 -21.35
C ASP A 139 -1.50 17.83 -21.91
N GLU A 140 -1.48 17.60 -23.22
CA GLU A 140 -0.35 16.97 -23.92
C GLU A 140 0.95 17.81 -23.84
N LYS A 141 0.84 19.09 -23.53
CA LYS A 141 1.96 20.03 -23.38
C LYS A 141 2.41 20.20 -21.94
N GLY A 142 1.72 19.54 -20.98
CA GLY A 142 2.01 19.62 -19.55
C GLY A 142 1.38 20.80 -18.83
N TYR A 143 0.41 21.51 -19.43
CA TYR A 143 -0.34 22.57 -18.75
C TYR A 143 -1.54 22.03 -17.98
N PRO A 144 -1.85 22.57 -16.78
CA PRO A 144 -3.01 22.14 -16.00
C PRO A 144 -4.32 22.44 -16.75
N ILE A 145 -5.16 21.41 -16.92
CA ILE A 145 -6.49 21.52 -17.52
C ILE A 145 -7.56 21.62 -16.41
N SER A 146 -7.42 20.79 -15.39
CA SER A 146 -8.36 20.76 -14.27
C SER A 146 -7.68 20.31 -12.97
N ILE A 147 -8.27 20.74 -11.86
CA ILE A 147 -7.93 20.27 -10.50
C ILE A 147 -9.18 19.59 -9.97
N GLU A 148 -9.08 18.30 -9.68
CA GLU A 148 -10.19 17.47 -9.23
C GLU A 148 -9.84 16.86 -7.87
N PRO A 149 -10.81 16.60 -6.99
CA PRO A 149 -10.54 15.85 -5.77
C PRO A 149 -10.13 14.42 -6.13
N TYR A 150 -9.15 13.89 -5.38
CA TYR A 150 -8.81 12.47 -5.46
C TYR A 150 -9.91 11.67 -4.75
N ASP A 151 -10.51 10.73 -5.46
CA ASP A 151 -11.59 9.91 -4.90
C ASP A 151 -11.01 8.78 -4.03
N ARG A 152 -11.21 8.89 -2.72
CA ARG A 152 -10.90 7.86 -1.73
C ARG A 152 -12.03 6.85 -1.68
N ASN A 153 -11.96 5.83 -2.52
CA ASN A 153 -13.00 4.82 -2.69
C ASN A 153 -12.79 3.54 -1.84
N ALA A 154 -13.69 2.57 -1.95
CA ALA A 154 -13.62 1.32 -1.19
C ALA A 154 -12.34 0.53 -1.47
N ALA A 155 -11.85 0.53 -2.71
CA ALA A 155 -10.64 -0.21 -3.08
C ALA A 155 -9.37 0.40 -2.48
N THR A 156 -9.25 1.73 -2.42
CA THR A 156 -8.13 2.40 -1.75
C THR A 156 -8.12 2.12 -0.25
N LYS A 157 -9.31 2.09 0.36
CA LYS A 157 -9.49 1.79 1.79
C LYS A 157 -9.07 0.36 2.15
N ILE A 158 -9.32 -0.62 1.29
CA ILE A 158 -8.87 -2.01 1.49
C ILE A 158 -7.35 -2.07 1.61
N ILE A 159 -6.63 -1.46 0.68
CA ILE A 159 -5.17 -1.46 0.68
C ILE A 159 -4.62 -0.72 1.90
N GLU A 160 -5.21 0.42 2.26
CA GLU A 160 -4.84 1.17 3.48
C GLU A 160 -4.95 0.29 4.74
N ASP A 161 -6.08 -0.37 4.95
CA ASP A 161 -6.30 -1.21 6.13
C ASP A 161 -5.32 -2.39 6.19
N PHE A 162 -5.02 -3.01 5.04
CA PHE A 162 -4.07 -4.12 4.96
C PHE A 162 -2.62 -3.66 5.18
N MET A 163 -2.25 -2.49 4.65
CA MET A 163 -0.94 -1.89 4.90
C MET A 163 -0.75 -1.57 6.39
N LEU A 164 -1.76 -1.00 7.04
CA LEU A 164 -1.72 -0.70 8.47
C LEU A 164 -1.60 -1.98 9.30
N ALA A 165 -2.38 -3.02 8.99
CA ALA A 165 -2.29 -4.30 9.69
C ALA A 165 -0.90 -4.93 9.55
N ALA A 166 -0.32 -4.92 8.34
CA ALA A 166 1.03 -5.43 8.10
C ALA A 166 2.09 -4.60 8.84
N ASN A 167 2.01 -3.26 8.77
CA ASN A 167 2.95 -2.38 9.42
C ASN A 167 2.94 -2.52 10.95
N GLU A 168 1.75 -2.58 11.57
CA GLU A 168 1.60 -2.79 13.02
C GLU A 168 2.17 -4.15 13.42
N THR A 169 1.86 -5.22 12.69
CA THR A 169 2.37 -6.58 12.97
C THR A 169 3.88 -6.66 12.91
N ILE A 170 4.48 -6.10 11.85
CA ILE A 170 5.94 -6.09 11.69
C ILE A 170 6.61 -5.26 12.77
N ALA A 171 6.07 -4.09 13.09
CA ALA A 171 6.61 -3.24 14.15
C ALA A 171 6.59 -3.93 15.51
N GLU A 172 5.47 -4.57 15.87
CA GLU A 172 5.33 -5.32 17.11
C GLU A 172 6.26 -6.54 17.15
N PHE A 173 6.35 -7.30 16.05
CA PHE A 173 7.23 -8.47 15.95
C PHE A 173 8.70 -8.09 16.23
N PHE A 174 9.24 -7.07 15.56
CA PHE A 174 10.63 -6.65 15.75
C PHE A 174 10.86 -5.94 17.08
N TYR A 175 9.87 -5.28 17.66
CA TYR A 175 9.94 -4.71 18.99
C TYR A 175 10.23 -5.79 20.05
N TRP A 176 9.49 -6.89 20.03
CA TRP A 176 9.69 -7.99 20.98
C TRP A 176 10.96 -8.79 20.73
N GLN A 177 11.47 -8.82 19.50
CA GLN A 177 12.77 -9.43 19.20
C GLN A 177 13.96 -8.59 19.68
N GLN A 178 13.76 -7.34 20.08
CA GLN A 178 14.80 -6.42 20.54
C GLN A 178 15.95 -6.24 19.54
N VAL A 179 15.67 -6.33 18.26
CA VAL A 179 16.65 -6.08 17.19
C VAL A 179 16.56 -4.61 16.73
N PRO A 180 17.66 -4.03 16.24
CA PRO A 180 17.61 -2.68 15.68
C PRO A 180 16.61 -2.60 14.52
N PHE A 181 15.64 -1.70 14.64
CA PHE A 181 14.59 -1.50 13.65
C PHE A 181 14.15 -0.03 13.62
N VAL A 182 13.71 0.46 12.47
CA VAL A 182 13.25 1.84 12.32
C VAL A 182 11.74 1.89 12.52
N TYR A 183 11.29 2.62 13.55
CA TYR A 183 9.88 2.84 13.87
C TYR A 183 9.45 4.23 13.48
N ARG A 184 8.22 4.36 12.97
CA ARG A 184 7.58 5.66 12.77
C ARG A 184 6.51 5.84 13.85
N ASN A 185 6.81 6.70 14.82
CA ASN A 185 5.93 7.01 15.94
C ASN A 185 5.27 8.37 15.75
N HIS A 186 4.08 8.52 16.30
CA HIS A 186 3.39 9.80 16.45
C HIS A 186 3.08 10.01 17.92
N GLU A 187 3.33 11.21 18.40
CA GLU A 187 2.90 11.64 19.74
C GLU A 187 1.37 11.72 19.79
N LYS A 188 0.80 11.72 21.01
CA LYS A 188 -0.62 11.95 21.18
C LYS A 188 -0.96 13.33 20.60
N PRO A 189 -2.08 13.45 19.85
CA PRO A 189 -2.54 14.73 19.36
C PRO A 189 -2.73 15.72 20.53
N ASP A 190 -2.32 16.96 20.32
CA ASP A 190 -2.60 18.05 21.25
C ASP A 190 -4.11 18.38 21.17
N SER A 191 -4.81 18.27 22.32
CA SER A 191 -6.25 18.52 22.39
C SER A 191 -6.62 19.94 21.93
N ASP A 192 -5.71 20.91 22.08
CA ASP A 192 -5.95 22.30 21.72
C ASP A 192 -5.75 22.55 20.20
N ARG A 193 -5.26 21.55 19.47
CA ARG A 193 -5.02 21.61 18.01
C ARG A 193 -5.97 20.72 17.20
N MET A 194 -6.87 19.99 17.86
CA MET A 194 -7.94 19.23 17.25
C MET A 194 -9.26 20.04 17.20
#